data_c1e76a02191d29bf3390f6d0f312727c
#
_entry.id   c1e76a02191d29bf3390f6d0f312727c
#
_cell.length_a   1.000
_cell.length_b   1.000
_cell.length_c   1.000
_cell.angle_alpha   90.00
_cell.angle_beta   90.00
_cell.angle_gamma   90.00
#
_symmetry.space_group_name_H-M   'P 1'
#
loop_
_entity.id
_entity.type
_entity.pdbx_description
1 polymer ?
#
loop_
_entity_poly.entity_id
_entity_poly.type
_entity_poly.pdbx_seq_one_letter_code
_entity_poly.pdbx_strand_id
1 'polypeptide(L)'
;ITKLYQFEGLKRVDAESAELGDIVAVSGMADLNIGETACDPEHVEPLPFVKIDEPTVSMMFMVNNSPFAGREGKYVTSRNLRDRLFKEVETNVAMRVEETDSADTFKVSGRGELHLSILIEQMRRQNYEFQVSRPSVIFKEENGKKLEPMELLMIEVPDSYVGAVMEKLGTLSLIHISEPTRR
;
A
#
# COMPACT_ATOMS: atom_id res chain seq x y z
N ILE A 1 -25.61 8.71 -6.13
CA ILE A 1 -25.04 9.59 -5.08
C ILE A 1 -26.16 9.92 -4.10
N THR A 2 -25.94 9.62 -2.81
CA THR A 2 -26.96 9.88 -1.77
C THR A 2 -26.76 11.23 -1.12
N LYS A 3 -25.50 11.65 -0.95
CA LYS A 3 -25.11 12.96 -0.41
C LYS A 3 -23.88 13.51 -1.07
N LEU A 4 -23.83 14.82 -1.19
CA LEU A 4 -22.72 15.61 -1.69
C LEU A 4 -22.24 16.57 -0.60
N TYR A 5 -20.92 16.66 -0.42
CA TYR A 5 -20.31 17.56 0.53
C TYR A 5 -19.20 18.36 -0.13
N GLN A 6 -19.11 19.62 0.23
CA GLN A 6 -17.97 20.50 -0.08
C GLN A 6 -17.12 20.73 1.17
N PHE A 7 -15.89 21.19 0.97
CA PHE A 7 -14.97 21.49 2.07
C PHE A 7 -14.85 23.00 2.26
N GLU A 8 -15.29 23.48 3.43
CA GLU A 8 -15.03 24.83 3.91
C GLU A 8 -13.92 24.80 4.96
N GLY A 9 -12.69 25.06 4.52
CA GLY A 9 -11.50 24.80 5.33
C GLY A 9 -11.35 23.32 5.66
N LEU A 10 -11.42 22.94 6.93
CA LEU A 10 -11.31 21.54 7.39
C LEU A 10 -12.67 20.87 7.65
N LYS A 11 -13.78 21.59 7.47
CA LYS A 11 -15.12 21.06 7.73
C LYS A 11 -15.79 20.62 6.45
N ARG A 12 -16.52 19.52 6.52
CA ARG A 12 -17.43 19.06 5.47
C ARG A 12 -18.79 19.72 5.69
N VAL A 13 -19.32 20.35 4.63
CA VAL A 13 -20.62 21.03 4.62
C VAL A 13 -21.48 20.37 3.54
N ASP A 14 -22.75 20.13 3.83
CA ASP A 14 -23.71 19.61 2.84
C ASP A 14 -23.83 20.59 1.66
N ALA A 15 -23.76 20.09 0.44
CA ALA A 15 -23.88 20.86 -0.78
C ALA A 15 -24.96 20.28 -1.70
N GLU A 16 -25.67 21.14 -2.41
CA GLU A 16 -26.68 20.74 -3.40
C GLU A 16 -26.06 20.51 -4.78
N SER A 17 -24.99 21.22 -5.09
CA SER A 17 -24.30 21.16 -6.40
C SER A 17 -22.80 21.40 -6.21
N ALA A 18 -22.02 20.99 -7.20
CA ALA A 18 -20.60 21.25 -7.31
C ALA A 18 -20.24 21.68 -8.72
N GLU A 19 -19.22 22.52 -8.86
CA GLU A 19 -18.77 23.05 -10.14
C GLU A 19 -17.46 22.38 -10.57
N LEU A 20 -17.11 22.63 -11.84
CA LEU A 20 -15.85 22.12 -12.41
C LEU A 20 -14.65 22.66 -11.62
N GLY A 21 -13.80 21.76 -11.13
CA GLY A 21 -12.63 22.07 -10.33
C GLY A 21 -12.83 21.95 -8.82
N ASP A 22 -14.05 21.73 -8.35
CA ASP A 22 -14.34 21.52 -6.94
C ASP A 22 -13.84 20.15 -6.45
N ILE A 23 -13.32 20.12 -5.23
CA ILE A 23 -13.02 18.90 -4.51
C ILE A 23 -14.19 18.60 -3.57
N VAL A 24 -14.84 17.48 -3.82
CA VAL A 24 -16.06 17.10 -3.11
C VAL A 24 -15.93 15.71 -2.47
N ALA A 25 -16.72 15.47 -1.41
CA ALA A 25 -16.92 14.13 -0.91
C ALA A 25 -18.35 13.68 -1.26
N VAL A 26 -18.46 12.46 -1.77
CA VAL A 26 -19.74 11.86 -2.15
C VAL A 26 -20.01 10.61 -1.34
N SER A 27 -21.29 10.32 -1.08
CA SER A 27 -21.71 9.08 -0.45
C SER A 27 -22.76 8.35 -1.28
N GLY A 28 -22.91 7.04 -1.06
CA GLY A 28 -23.87 6.21 -1.80
C GLY A 28 -23.31 5.58 -3.08
N MET A 29 -21.98 5.52 -3.21
CA MET A 29 -21.27 4.79 -4.26
C MET A 29 -20.41 3.72 -3.58
N ALA A 30 -20.90 2.48 -3.56
CA ALA A 30 -20.25 1.38 -2.82
C ALA A 30 -19.02 0.82 -3.54
N ASP A 31 -19.03 0.84 -4.89
CA ASP A 31 -18.05 0.13 -5.72
C ASP A 31 -17.06 1.07 -6.41
N LEU A 32 -16.87 2.28 -5.89
CA LEU A 32 -15.91 3.25 -6.46
C LEU A 32 -14.53 3.08 -5.84
N ASN A 33 -13.54 2.78 -6.69
CA ASN A 33 -12.15 2.64 -6.28
C ASN A 33 -11.34 3.93 -6.60
N ILE A 34 -10.18 4.06 -5.94
CA ILE A 34 -9.26 5.17 -6.21
C ILE A 34 -8.74 5.08 -7.65
N GLY A 35 -8.82 6.19 -8.37
CA GLY A 35 -8.41 6.29 -9.79
C GLY A 35 -9.53 6.02 -10.79
N GLU A 36 -10.70 5.61 -10.33
CA GLU A 36 -11.88 5.46 -11.21
C GLU A 36 -12.61 6.78 -11.41
N THR A 37 -13.31 6.89 -12.53
CA THR A 37 -14.08 8.07 -12.88
C THR A 37 -15.56 7.76 -12.78
N ALA A 38 -16.30 8.56 -12.00
CA ALA A 38 -17.75 8.53 -12.00
C ALA A 38 -18.28 9.42 -13.14
N CYS A 39 -18.99 8.83 -14.10
CA CYS A 39 -19.54 9.52 -15.26
C CYS A 39 -21.07 9.55 -15.23
N ASP A 40 -21.63 10.42 -16.05
CA ASP A 40 -23.05 10.35 -16.42
C ASP A 40 -23.31 9.04 -17.18
N PRO A 41 -24.34 8.26 -16.84
CA PRO A 41 -24.68 7.03 -17.54
C PRO A 41 -25.04 7.23 -19.02
N GLU A 42 -25.51 8.42 -19.40
CA GLU A 42 -25.83 8.76 -20.81
C GLU A 42 -24.59 9.24 -21.58
N HIS A 43 -23.57 9.77 -20.87
CA HIS A 43 -22.34 10.30 -21.44
C HIS A 43 -21.13 9.75 -20.68
N VAL A 44 -20.69 8.55 -21.05
CA VAL A 44 -19.57 7.87 -20.39
C VAL A 44 -18.25 8.33 -20.99
N GLU A 45 -17.58 9.28 -20.35
CA GLU A 45 -16.26 9.81 -20.72
C GLU A 45 -15.27 9.65 -19.55
N PRO A 46 -14.71 8.46 -19.34
CA PRO A 46 -13.77 8.24 -18.24
C PRO A 46 -12.44 8.95 -18.50
N LEU A 47 -11.87 9.53 -17.45
CA LEU A 47 -10.51 10.05 -17.50
C LEU A 47 -9.50 8.89 -17.60
N PRO A 48 -8.30 9.14 -18.17
CA PRO A 48 -7.27 8.13 -18.24
C PRO A 48 -6.92 7.57 -16.85
N PHE A 49 -6.99 6.25 -16.68
CA PHE A 49 -6.65 5.61 -15.42
C PHE A 49 -5.15 5.76 -15.13
N VAL A 50 -4.82 6.24 -13.94
CA VAL A 50 -3.43 6.31 -13.48
C VAL A 50 -3.01 4.92 -13.03
N LYS A 51 -2.14 4.26 -13.82
CA LYS A 51 -1.59 2.96 -13.45
C LYS A 51 -0.73 3.09 -12.19
N ILE A 52 -1.12 2.36 -11.15
CA ILE A 52 -0.36 2.28 -9.91
C ILE A 52 0.63 1.12 -10.03
N ASP A 53 1.87 1.34 -9.55
CA ASP A 53 2.90 0.32 -9.57
C ASP A 53 2.48 -0.91 -8.78
N GLU A 54 2.76 -2.08 -9.36
CA GLU A 54 2.46 -3.35 -8.72
C GLU A 54 3.38 -3.58 -7.51
N PRO A 55 2.89 -4.30 -6.49
CA PRO A 55 3.68 -4.64 -5.33
C PRO A 55 4.87 -5.53 -5.71
N THR A 56 6.02 -5.33 -5.04
CA THR A 56 7.27 -6.04 -5.30
C THR A 56 7.67 -7.01 -4.20
N VAL A 57 7.07 -6.86 -3.00
CA VAL A 57 7.37 -7.69 -1.82
C VAL A 57 6.07 -8.19 -1.21
N SER A 58 6.08 -9.43 -0.74
CA SER A 58 4.95 -10.04 -0.01
C SER A 58 5.39 -10.63 1.32
N MET A 59 4.47 -10.65 2.27
CA MET A 59 4.61 -11.30 3.58
C MET A 59 3.32 -12.05 3.91
N MET A 60 3.43 -13.12 4.71
CA MET A 60 2.27 -13.77 5.29
C MET A 60 1.96 -13.12 6.64
N PHE A 61 0.70 -12.77 6.84
CA PHE A 61 0.13 -12.32 8.10
C PHE A 61 -0.74 -13.45 8.65
N MET A 62 -0.45 -13.89 9.86
CA MET A 62 -1.05 -15.08 10.46
C MET A 62 -1.58 -14.78 11.84
N VAL A 63 -2.62 -15.46 12.23
CA VAL A 63 -3.08 -15.45 13.61
C VAL A 63 -1.97 -15.98 14.54
N ASN A 64 -1.78 -15.32 15.69
CA ASN A 64 -0.84 -15.77 16.68
C ASN A 64 -1.36 -17.05 17.35
N ASN A 65 -0.76 -18.18 17.04
CA ASN A 65 -1.07 -19.49 17.62
C ASN A 65 -0.05 -19.95 18.68
N SER A 66 0.83 -19.04 19.12
CA SER A 66 1.81 -19.35 20.17
C SER A 66 1.15 -19.49 21.54
N PRO A 67 1.82 -20.14 22.52
CA PRO A 67 1.32 -20.23 23.91
C PRO A 67 1.13 -18.87 24.59
N PHE A 68 1.64 -17.79 24.01
CA PHE A 68 1.53 -16.42 24.53
C PHE A 68 0.48 -15.59 23.84
N ALA A 69 -0.33 -16.18 22.95
CA ALA A 69 -1.38 -15.48 22.22
C ALA A 69 -2.38 -14.79 23.19
N GLY A 70 -2.78 -13.56 22.83
CA GLY A 70 -3.72 -12.76 23.60
C GLY A 70 -3.14 -11.99 24.79
N ARG A 71 -1.82 -11.91 24.92
CA ARG A 71 -1.17 -11.15 26.00
C ARG A 71 -0.90 -9.71 25.65
N GLU A 72 -0.62 -9.41 24.38
CA GLU A 72 -0.16 -8.10 23.90
C GLU A 72 -1.24 -7.34 23.15
N GLY A 73 -2.24 -8.01 22.60
CA GLY A 73 -3.30 -7.42 21.81
C GLY A 73 -4.70 -7.89 22.17
N LYS A 74 -5.69 -7.07 21.85
CA LYS A 74 -7.11 -7.41 22.02
C LYS A 74 -7.69 -8.16 20.82
N TYR A 75 -7.17 -7.85 19.61
CA TYR A 75 -7.68 -8.38 18.35
C TYR A 75 -6.76 -9.51 17.87
N VAL A 76 -7.13 -10.73 18.25
CA VAL A 76 -6.30 -11.94 18.05
C VAL A 76 -6.94 -12.95 17.10
N THR A 77 -8.16 -12.69 16.60
CA THR A 77 -8.89 -13.65 15.77
C THR A 77 -8.62 -13.44 14.28
N SER A 78 -8.74 -14.51 13.50
CA SER A 78 -8.68 -14.50 12.05
C SER A 78 -9.63 -13.46 11.42
N ARG A 79 -10.86 -13.39 11.92
CA ARG A 79 -11.84 -12.41 11.48
C ARG A 79 -11.36 -10.97 11.68
N ASN A 80 -10.86 -10.65 12.87
CA ASN A 80 -10.35 -9.30 13.16
C ASN A 80 -9.17 -8.94 12.25
N LEU A 81 -8.26 -9.88 12.03
CA LEU A 81 -7.10 -9.71 11.16
C LEU A 81 -7.55 -9.49 9.71
N ARG A 82 -8.46 -10.31 9.22
CA ARG A 82 -9.06 -10.20 7.89
C ARG A 82 -9.69 -8.83 7.67
N ASP A 83 -10.65 -8.47 8.52
CA ASP A 83 -11.41 -7.22 8.38
C ASP A 83 -10.49 -5.99 8.39
N ARG A 84 -9.44 -6.02 9.20
CA ARG A 84 -8.45 -4.93 9.26
C ARG A 84 -7.59 -4.86 8.01
N LEU A 85 -7.11 -5.99 7.51
CA LEU A 85 -6.26 -6.05 6.31
C LEU A 85 -7.05 -5.61 5.05
N PHE A 86 -8.28 -6.11 4.88
CA PHE A 86 -9.10 -5.71 3.74
C PHE A 86 -9.51 -4.24 3.80
N LYS A 87 -9.78 -3.70 4.99
CA LYS A 87 -10.03 -2.27 5.16
C LYS A 87 -8.82 -1.40 4.78
N GLU A 88 -7.60 -1.88 4.99
CA GLU A 88 -6.39 -1.15 4.57
C GLU A 88 -6.33 -0.99 3.05
N VAL A 89 -6.70 -2.03 2.30
CA VAL A 89 -6.67 -2.00 0.82
C VAL A 89 -7.63 -0.96 0.24
N GLU A 90 -8.73 -0.65 0.91
CA GLU A 90 -9.68 0.38 0.46
C GLU A 90 -9.03 1.76 0.32
N THR A 91 -8.03 2.07 1.16
CA THR A 91 -7.33 3.35 1.18
C THR A 91 -5.90 3.28 0.65
N ASN A 92 -5.30 2.11 0.66
CA ASN A 92 -3.91 1.87 0.28
C ASN A 92 -3.82 1.08 -1.03
N VAL A 93 -3.97 1.80 -2.13
CA VAL A 93 -4.02 1.23 -3.49
C VAL A 93 -2.75 0.50 -3.94
N ALA A 94 -1.62 0.71 -3.25
CA ALA A 94 -0.35 0.03 -3.53
C ALA A 94 -0.19 -1.29 -2.76
N MET A 95 -1.21 -1.67 -1.99
CA MET A 95 -1.24 -2.90 -1.21
C MET A 95 -2.25 -3.88 -1.80
N ARG A 96 -1.94 -5.16 -1.74
CA ARG A 96 -2.87 -6.25 -2.07
C ARG A 96 -2.93 -7.22 -0.91
N VAL A 97 -4.12 -7.70 -0.63
CA VAL A 97 -4.38 -8.75 0.37
C VAL A 97 -5.07 -9.90 -0.34
N GLU A 98 -4.51 -11.08 -0.20
CA GLU A 98 -5.03 -12.32 -0.78
C GLU A 98 -5.28 -13.32 0.36
N GLU A 99 -6.42 -13.99 0.31
CA GLU A 99 -6.69 -15.13 1.18
C GLU A 99 -5.84 -16.32 0.73
N THR A 100 -5.44 -17.15 1.66
CA THR A 100 -4.70 -18.38 1.38
C THR A 100 -5.60 -19.61 1.63
N ASP A 101 -5.09 -20.79 1.37
CA ASP A 101 -5.81 -22.05 1.68
C ASP A 101 -6.07 -22.22 3.20
N SER A 102 -5.36 -21.47 4.03
CA SER A 102 -5.57 -21.42 5.48
C SER A 102 -6.43 -20.22 5.85
N ALA A 103 -7.53 -20.44 6.57
CA ALA A 103 -8.42 -19.38 7.06
C ALA A 103 -7.74 -18.38 8.03
N ASP A 104 -6.59 -18.75 8.60
CA ASP A 104 -5.85 -17.98 9.59
C ASP A 104 -4.62 -17.26 9.00
N THR A 105 -4.44 -17.32 7.68
CA THR A 105 -3.26 -16.77 6.99
C THR A 105 -3.66 -15.95 5.79
N PHE A 106 -3.09 -14.75 5.68
CA PHE A 106 -3.33 -13.81 4.60
C PHE A 106 -2.00 -13.42 3.97
N LYS A 107 -1.93 -13.42 2.64
CA LYS A 107 -0.78 -12.91 1.92
C LYS A 107 -0.98 -11.43 1.66
N VAL A 108 -0.08 -10.62 2.20
CA VAL A 108 -0.08 -9.17 2.06
C VAL A 108 1.10 -8.76 1.20
N SER A 109 0.83 -8.05 0.13
CA SER A 109 1.82 -7.58 -0.83
C SER A 109 1.88 -6.06 -0.84
N GLY A 110 3.07 -5.49 -0.87
CA GLY A 110 3.31 -4.05 -0.84
C GLY A 110 4.51 -3.63 -1.67
N ARG A 111 4.77 -2.33 -1.76
CA ARG A 111 5.88 -1.77 -2.53
C ARG A 111 7.25 -2.17 -2.01
N GLY A 112 7.38 -2.50 -0.72
CA GLY A 112 8.65 -2.87 -0.11
C GLY A 112 8.51 -3.16 1.38
N GLU A 113 9.62 -3.54 2.02
CA GLU A 113 9.66 -3.90 3.44
C GLU A 113 9.20 -2.76 4.36
N LEU A 114 9.60 -1.53 4.07
CA LEU A 114 9.21 -0.37 4.87
C LEU A 114 7.69 -0.16 4.85
N HIS A 115 7.07 -0.32 3.68
CA HIS A 115 5.61 -0.19 3.54
C HIS A 115 4.86 -1.20 4.42
N LEU A 116 5.29 -2.46 4.39
CA LEU A 116 4.70 -3.52 5.21
C LEU A 116 5.02 -3.35 6.70
N SER A 117 6.22 -2.85 7.04
CA SER A 117 6.60 -2.56 8.43
C SER A 117 5.76 -1.44 9.05
N ILE A 118 5.42 -0.41 8.28
CA ILE A 118 4.51 0.66 8.72
C ILE A 118 3.12 0.10 9.02
N LEU A 119 2.59 -0.79 8.16
CA LEU A 119 1.31 -1.45 8.41
C LEU A 119 1.36 -2.27 9.70
N ILE A 120 2.41 -3.08 9.90
CA ILE A 120 2.60 -3.89 11.10
C ILE A 120 2.59 -3.00 12.35
N GLU A 121 3.33 -1.89 12.34
CA GLU A 121 3.40 -0.98 13.48
C GLU A 121 2.07 -0.28 13.74
N GLN A 122 1.35 0.14 12.71
CA GLN A 122 0.01 0.71 12.86
C GLN A 122 -0.97 -0.27 13.47
N MET A 123 -0.99 -1.52 12.98
CA MET A 123 -1.85 -2.56 13.52
C MET A 123 -1.50 -2.89 14.97
N ARG A 124 -0.21 -2.96 15.32
CA ARG A 124 0.25 -3.15 16.69
C ARG A 124 -0.26 -2.04 17.62
N ARG A 125 -0.17 -0.77 17.21
CA ARG A 125 -0.70 0.38 17.96
C ARG A 125 -2.22 0.35 18.11
N GLN A 126 -2.92 -0.30 17.19
CA GLN A 126 -4.36 -0.50 17.24
C GLN A 126 -4.78 -1.73 18.07
N ASN A 127 -3.86 -2.34 18.83
CA ASN A 127 -4.04 -3.52 19.66
C ASN A 127 -4.34 -4.82 18.88
N TYR A 128 -3.87 -4.94 17.64
CA TYR A 128 -3.86 -6.21 16.94
C TYR A 128 -2.62 -7.00 17.32
N GLU A 129 -2.81 -8.31 17.53
CA GLU A 129 -1.74 -9.27 17.78
C GLU A 129 -1.77 -10.34 16.70
N PHE A 130 -0.66 -10.53 16.01
CA PHE A 130 -0.54 -11.44 14.88
C PHE A 130 0.93 -11.81 14.66
N GLN A 131 1.17 -12.83 13.85
CA GLN A 131 2.49 -13.23 13.40
C GLN A 131 2.70 -12.82 11.95
N VAL A 132 3.97 -12.61 11.57
CA VAL A 132 4.36 -12.32 10.19
C VAL A 132 5.49 -13.24 9.75
N SER A 133 5.51 -13.59 8.46
CA SER A 133 6.66 -14.27 7.86
C SER A 133 7.79 -13.29 7.54
N ARG A 134 8.92 -13.81 7.10
CA ARG A 134 9.93 -12.98 6.42
C ARG A 134 9.36 -12.47 5.10
N PRO A 135 9.77 -11.25 4.68
CA PRO A 135 9.40 -10.74 3.37
C PRO A 135 10.00 -11.58 2.25
N SER A 136 9.24 -11.74 1.17
CA SER A 136 9.63 -12.45 -0.03
C SER A 136 9.45 -11.56 -1.25
N VAL A 137 10.41 -11.57 -2.16
CA VAL A 137 10.32 -10.82 -3.43
C VAL A 137 9.28 -11.50 -4.33
N ILE A 138 8.44 -10.70 -4.97
CA ILE A 138 7.47 -11.15 -5.95
C ILE A 138 8.16 -11.21 -7.32
N PHE A 139 8.28 -12.40 -7.88
CA PHE A 139 8.79 -12.61 -9.22
C PHE A 139 7.66 -12.56 -10.24
N LYS A 140 7.91 -11.96 -11.38
CA LYS A 140 7.05 -12.07 -12.57
C LYS A 140 7.58 -13.16 -13.49
N GLU A 141 6.69 -13.79 -14.24
CA GLU A 141 7.06 -14.75 -15.26
C GLU A 141 6.58 -14.23 -16.62
N GLU A 142 7.55 -13.97 -17.51
CA GLU A 142 7.28 -13.55 -18.88
C GLU A 142 8.06 -14.44 -19.84
N ASN A 143 7.36 -15.01 -20.81
CA ASN A 143 7.97 -15.89 -21.84
C ASN A 143 8.80 -17.05 -21.24
N GLY A 144 8.37 -17.61 -20.11
CA GLY A 144 9.07 -18.70 -19.41
C GLY A 144 10.36 -18.25 -18.67
N LYS A 145 10.58 -16.95 -18.54
CA LYS A 145 11.69 -16.37 -17.77
C LYS A 145 11.16 -15.71 -16.52
N LYS A 146 11.83 -15.99 -15.41
CA LYS A 146 11.57 -15.36 -14.11
C LYS A 146 12.22 -13.99 -14.09
N LEU A 147 11.45 -12.96 -13.82
CA LEU A 147 11.87 -11.58 -13.73
C LEU A 147 11.76 -11.12 -12.28
N GLU A 148 12.79 -10.46 -11.78
CA GLU A 148 12.79 -9.79 -10.48
C GLU A 148 12.53 -8.29 -10.65
N PRO A 149 11.93 -7.61 -9.64
CA PRO A 149 11.73 -6.17 -9.69
C PRO A 149 13.08 -5.43 -9.62
N MET A 150 13.27 -4.49 -10.52
CA MET A 150 14.45 -3.62 -10.57
C MET A 150 14.02 -2.16 -10.52
N GLU A 151 14.77 -1.35 -9.78
CA GLU A 151 14.51 0.08 -9.63
C GLU A 151 15.76 0.91 -9.96
N LEU A 152 15.54 2.10 -10.49
CA LEU A 152 16.57 3.11 -10.65
C LEU A 152 16.58 4.01 -9.42
N LEU A 153 17.62 3.93 -8.61
CA LEU A 153 17.77 4.74 -7.41
C LEU A 153 18.62 5.99 -7.75
N MET A 154 18.02 7.18 -7.58
CA MET A 154 18.71 8.46 -7.70
C MET A 154 18.75 9.11 -6.32
N ILE A 155 19.97 9.49 -5.87
CA ILE A 155 20.21 10.07 -4.56
C ILE A 155 20.90 11.41 -4.73
N GLU A 156 20.31 12.48 -4.18
CA GLU A 156 20.92 13.80 -4.08
C GLU A 156 21.39 14.04 -2.65
N VAL A 157 22.69 14.26 -2.47
CA VAL A 157 23.29 14.51 -1.16
C VAL A 157 24.39 15.56 -1.26
N PRO A 158 24.68 16.34 -0.21
CA PRO A 158 25.86 17.18 -0.16
C PRO A 158 27.14 16.39 -0.34
N ASP A 159 28.17 16.99 -0.99
CA ASP A 159 29.45 16.34 -1.33
C ASP A 159 30.11 15.65 -0.12
N SER A 160 29.98 16.23 1.08
CA SER A 160 30.51 15.67 2.33
C SER A 160 29.94 14.30 2.71
N TYR A 161 28.76 13.93 2.18
CA TYR A 161 28.08 12.66 2.50
C TYR A 161 28.14 11.61 1.39
N VAL A 162 28.67 11.98 0.22
CA VAL A 162 28.79 11.05 -0.92
C VAL A 162 29.54 9.78 -0.54
N GLY A 163 30.69 9.90 0.16
CA GLY A 163 31.47 8.75 0.60
C GLY A 163 30.70 7.80 1.52
N ALA A 164 29.97 8.34 2.50
CA ALA A 164 29.17 7.53 3.42
C ALA A 164 27.98 6.83 2.74
N VAL A 165 27.36 7.48 1.74
CA VAL A 165 26.30 6.88 0.93
C VAL A 165 26.87 5.76 0.07
N MET A 166 27.98 5.98 -0.61
CA MET A 166 28.64 4.98 -1.46
C MET A 166 29.10 3.75 -0.65
N GLU A 167 29.64 3.95 0.57
CA GLU A 167 30.00 2.85 1.47
C GLU A 167 28.79 2.00 1.82
N LYS A 168 27.67 2.64 2.18
CA LYS A 168 26.43 1.91 2.51
C LYS A 168 25.81 1.19 1.31
N LEU A 169 25.81 1.83 0.16
CA LEU A 169 25.29 1.24 -1.08
C LEU A 169 26.19 0.08 -1.57
N GLY A 170 27.50 0.15 -1.38
CA GLY A 170 28.43 -0.91 -1.75
C GLY A 170 28.22 -2.25 -1.04
N THR A 171 27.52 -2.25 0.10
CA THR A 171 27.14 -3.47 0.82
C THR A 171 25.87 -4.12 0.24
N LEU A 172 25.12 -3.39 -0.58
CA LEU A 172 23.94 -3.89 -1.28
C LEU A 172 24.38 -4.48 -2.62
N SER A 173 23.77 -5.57 -3.04
CA SER A 173 24.05 -6.21 -4.34
C SER A 173 23.51 -5.39 -5.51
N LEU A 174 24.11 -4.23 -5.76
CA LEU A 174 23.72 -3.32 -6.84
C LEU A 174 24.32 -3.81 -8.17
N ILE A 175 23.52 -3.77 -9.24
CA ILE A 175 23.97 -4.25 -10.58
C ILE A 175 24.79 -3.18 -11.29
N HIS A 176 24.42 -1.90 -11.13
CA HIS A 176 25.14 -0.76 -11.72
C HIS A 176 25.21 0.39 -10.72
N ILE A 177 26.44 0.90 -10.52
CA ILE A 177 26.67 2.13 -9.76
C ILE A 177 27.24 3.13 -10.76
N SER A 178 26.53 4.21 -11.05
CA SER A 178 27.07 5.33 -11.83
C SER A 178 27.74 6.34 -10.88
N GLU A 179 28.84 6.94 -11.35
CA GLU A 179 29.55 7.94 -10.57
C GLU A 179 28.69 9.18 -10.30
N PRO A 180 28.91 9.86 -9.15
CA PRO A 180 28.19 11.08 -8.81
C PRO A 180 28.52 12.18 -9.82
N THR A 181 27.50 12.72 -10.46
CA THR A 181 27.67 13.92 -11.30
C THR A 181 27.56 15.16 -10.41
N ARG A 182 28.64 15.95 -10.36
CA ARG A 182 28.61 17.28 -9.75
C ARG A 182 27.71 18.19 -10.57
N ARG A 183 26.72 18.79 -9.95
CA ARG A 183 26.01 19.96 -10.45
C ARG A 183 26.59 21.22 -9.90
#